data_04f30573ca30c85fad8def935d37ebb4
#
_entry.id   04f30573ca30c85fad8def935d37ebb4
#
_cell.length_a   1.000
_cell.length_b   1.000
_cell.length_c   1.000
_cell.angle_alpha   90.00
_cell.angle_beta   90.00
_cell.angle_gamma   90.00
#
_symmetry.space_group_name_H-M   'P 1'
#
loop_
_entity.id
_entity.type
_entity.pdbx_description
1 polymer ?
#
loop_
_entity_poly.entity_id
_entity_poly.type
_entity_poly.pdbx_seq_one_letter_code
_entity_poly.pdbx_strand_id
1 'polypeptide(L)'
;MLLIISLIIVFLFIYFLKDSLKKHAGIYYIGAAVISIAVFLIGFLPMPLFLKNNILGIFAKGSLGTAMFIAVMYAGALPKGSKLIAPLMKIRGELSITAAILVLCHNFTYGITYFKMLFIKPEALSATQLTAAIISLVLIII
;
A
#
# COMPACT_ATOMS: atom_id res chain seq x y z
N MET A 1 -0.33 14.91 3.32
CA MET A 1 -1.26 14.62 4.42
C MET A 1 -1.66 13.15 4.53
N LEU A 2 -2.12 12.49 3.46
CA LEU A 2 -2.59 11.09 3.55
C LEU A 2 -1.55 10.12 4.12
N LEU A 3 -0.28 10.24 3.77
CA LEU A 3 0.78 9.37 4.29
C LEU A 3 0.96 9.49 5.81
N ILE A 4 0.90 10.70 6.35
CA ILE A 4 1.03 10.93 7.80
C ILE A 4 -0.14 10.30 8.54
N ILE A 5 -1.36 10.47 8.03
CA ILE A 5 -2.56 9.83 8.58
C ILE A 5 -2.42 8.31 8.50
N SER A 6 -1.94 7.77 7.39
CA SER A 6 -1.71 6.33 7.22
C SER A 6 -0.65 5.80 8.19
N LEU A 7 0.41 6.55 8.46
CA LEU A 7 1.43 6.17 9.46
C LEU A 7 0.83 6.09 10.87
N ILE A 8 -0.02 7.05 11.25
CA ILE A 8 -0.72 7.03 12.54
C ILE A 8 -1.64 5.81 12.62
N ILE A 9 -2.42 5.54 11.58
CA ILE A 9 -3.31 4.38 11.51
C ILE A 9 -2.51 3.08 11.64
N VAL A 10 -1.41 2.94 10.92
CA VAL A 10 -0.54 1.74 10.98
C VAL A 10 0.09 1.59 12.35
N PHE A 11 0.54 2.68 12.98
CA PHE A 11 1.08 2.63 14.33
C PHE A 11 0.05 2.14 15.35
N LEU A 12 -1.18 2.67 15.29
CA LEU A 12 -2.29 2.21 16.14
C LEU A 12 -2.66 0.75 15.83
N PHE A 13 -2.72 0.37 14.56
CA PHE A 13 -2.96 -1.01 14.12
C PHE A 13 -1.93 -1.97 14.72
N ILE A 14 -0.64 -1.65 14.62
CA ILE A 14 0.43 -2.47 15.20
C ILE A 14 0.31 -2.52 16.72
N TYR A 15 0.06 -1.39 17.37
CA TYR A 15 -0.03 -1.31 18.82
C TYR A 15 -1.12 -2.21 19.38
N PHE A 16 -2.33 -2.18 18.79
CA PHE A 16 -3.48 -2.93 19.28
C PHE A 16 -3.60 -4.35 18.73
N LEU A 17 -3.16 -4.60 17.50
CA LEU A 17 -3.49 -5.81 16.74
C LEU A 17 -2.29 -6.71 16.45
N LYS A 18 -1.08 -6.39 16.93
CA LYS A 18 0.15 -7.17 16.69
C LYS A 18 -0.01 -8.66 17.04
N ASP A 19 -0.59 -8.97 18.19
CA ASP A 19 -0.73 -10.35 18.66
C ASP A 19 -1.82 -11.09 17.89
N SER A 20 -2.91 -10.40 17.53
CA SER A 20 -3.95 -10.92 16.67
C SER A 20 -3.45 -11.16 15.25
N LEU A 21 -2.68 -10.21 14.69
CA LEU A 21 -2.07 -10.34 13.36
C LEU A 21 -1.14 -11.55 13.30
N LYS A 22 -0.34 -11.80 14.35
CA LYS A 22 0.53 -12.97 14.43
C LYS A 22 -0.25 -14.27 14.48
N LYS A 23 -1.33 -14.31 15.27
CA LYS A 23 -2.14 -15.53 15.49
C LYS A 23 -3.06 -15.85 14.32
N HIS A 24 -3.60 -14.84 13.65
CA HIS A 24 -4.65 -14.96 12.64
C HIS A 24 -4.27 -14.28 11.31
N ALA A 25 -3.02 -14.39 10.89
CA ALA A 25 -2.49 -13.71 9.70
C ALA A 25 -3.35 -13.90 8.44
N GLY A 26 -3.86 -15.12 8.22
CA GLY A 26 -4.71 -15.43 7.08
C GLY A 26 -5.99 -14.58 7.00
N ILE A 27 -6.62 -14.28 8.14
CA ILE A 27 -7.82 -13.42 8.19
C ILE A 27 -7.46 -12.00 7.73
N TYR A 28 -6.32 -11.48 8.15
CA TYR A 28 -5.84 -10.15 7.74
C TYR A 28 -5.47 -10.10 6.25
N TYR A 29 -4.91 -11.18 5.69
CA TYR A 29 -4.62 -11.25 4.24
C TYR A 29 -5.90 -11.26 3.41
N ILE A 30 -6.89 -12.07 3.82
CA ILE A 30 -8.19 -12.10 3.17
C ILE A 30 -8.88 -10.74 3.31
N GLY A 31 -8.88 -10.15 4.50
CA GLY A 31 -9.43 -8.82 4.74
C GLY A 31 -8.78 -7.74 3.87
N ALA A 32 -7.45 -7.75 3.77
CA ALA A 32 -6.71 -6.82 2.90
C ALA A 32 -7.06 -7.02 1.42
N ALA A 33 -7.20 -8.28 0.97
CA ALA A 33 -7.60 -8.59 -0.41
C ALA A 33 -9.03 -8.12 -0.70
N VAL A 34 -9.97 -8.38 0.20
CA VAL A 34 -11.37 -7.92 0.06
C VAL A 34 -11.44 -6.39 0.02
N ILE A 35 -10.72 -5.70 0.91
CA ILE A 35 -10.65 -4.24 0.90
C ILE A 35 -10.06 -3.74 -0.42
N SER A 36 -8.98 -4.35 -0.91
CA SER A 36 -8.33 -3.97 -2.17
C SER A 36 -9.27 -4.12 -3.37
N ILE A 37 -10.00 -5.23 -3.45
CA ILE A 37 -10.99 -5.46 -4.50
C ILE A 37 -12.16 -4.47 -4.38
N ALA A 38 -12.67 -4.26 -3.18
CA ALA A 38 -13.76 -3.31 -2.94
C ALA A 38 -13.38 -1.89 -3.34
N VAL A 39 -12.20 -1.41 -2.95
CA VAL A 39 -11.70 -0.08 -3.31
C VAL A 39 -11.52 0.06 -4.82
N PHE A 40 -11.01 -0.98 -5.49
CA PHE A 40 -10.88 -1.01 -6.94
C PHE A 40 -12.23 -0.89 -7.63
N LEU A 41 -13.22 -1.69 -7.23
CA LEU A 41 -14.58 -1.66 -7.82
C LEU A 41 -15.30 -0.34 -7.53
N ILE A 42 -15.23 0.16 -6.31
CA ILE A 42 -15.83 1.43 -5.90
C ILE A 42 -15.22 2.61 -6.67
N GLY A 43 -13.94 2.51 -7.07
CA GLY A 43 -13.27 3.53 -7.88
C GLY A 43 -13.95 3.85 -9.22
N PHE A 44 -14.76 2.90 -9.76
CA PHE A 44 -15.54 3.10 -10.99
C PHE A 44 -16.90 3.76 -10.74
N LEU A 45 -17.37 3.88 -9.50
CA LEU A 45 -18.65 4.48 -9.18
C LEU A 45 -18.54 6.02 -9.11
N PRO A 46 -19.60 6.74 -9.52
CA PRO A 46 -19.67 8.18 -9.33
C PRO A 46 -19.82 8.50 -7.84
N MET A 47 -18.76 9.04 -7.25
CA MET A 47 -18.70 9.37 -5.83
C MET A 47 -18.30 10.82 -5.60
N PRO A 48 -18.73 11.43 -4.48
CA PRO A 48 -18.27 12.76 -4.08
C PRO A 48 -16.72 12.79 -4.02
N LEU A 49 -16.14 13.86 -4.59
CA LEU A 49 -14.68 14.06 -4.66
C LEU A 49 -14.00 13.97 -3.28
N PHE A 50 -14.68 14.40 -2.24
CA PHE A 50 -14.18 14.34 -0.86
C PHE A 50 -13.92 12.88 -0.41
N LEU A 51 -14.89 11.99 -0.61
CA LEU A 51 -14.76 10.57 -0.27
C LEU A 51 -13.70 9.89 -1.12
N LYS A 52 -13.68 10.19 -2.43
CA LYS A 52 -12.73 9.61 -3.38
C LYS A 52 -11.29 10.02 -3.06
N ASN A 53 -11.05 11.28 -2.70
CA ASN A 53 -9.69 11.78 -2.47
C ASN A 53 -9.15 11.51 -1.07
N ASN A 54 -10.00 11.46 -0.06
CA ASN A 54 -9.58 11.32 1.34
C ASN A 54 -9.72 9.86 1.82
N ILE A 55 -10.92 9.31 1.84
CA ILE A 55 -11.14 7.98 2.43
C ILE A 55 -10.64 6.89 1.49
N LEU A 56 -11.15 6.85 0.26
CA LEU A 56 -10.66 5.89 -0.74
C LEU A 56 -9.22 6.16 -1.14
N GLY A 57 -8.79 7.42 -1.12
CA GLY A 57 -7.42 7.83 -1.44
C GLY A 57 -6.36 7.19 -0.54
N ILE A 58 -6.67 6.87 0.71
CA ILE A 58 -5.74 6.18 1.63
C ILE A 58 -5.36 4.81 1.06
N PHE A 59 -6.32 4.10 0.49
CA PHE A 59 -6.11 2.77 -0.12
C PHE A 59 -5.70 2.89 -1.60
N ALA A 60 -6.48 3.59 -2.40
CA ALA A 60 -6.27 3.70 -3.85
C ALA A 60 -4.94 4.36 -4.23
N LYS A 61 -4.47 5.35 -3.45
CA LYS A 61 -3.14 5.97 -3.65
C LYS A 61 -1.99 5.19 -3.02
N GLY A 62 -2.26 4.01 -2.43
CA GLY A 62 -1.25 3.15 -1.82
C GLY A 62 -0.64 3.67 -0.51
N SER A 63 -1.18 4.75 0.06
CA SER A 63 -0.61 5.41 1.26
C SER A 63 -0.55 4.46 2.45
N LEU A 64 -1.59 3.63 2.65
CA LEU A 64 -1.63 2.70 3.77
C LEU A 64 -0.61 1.58 3.64
N GLY A 65 -0.50 0.96 2.45
CA GLY A 65 0.50 -0.06 2.20
C GLY A 65 1.93 0.49 2.28
N THR A 66 2.16 1.69 1.75
CA THR A 66 3.45 2.39 1.89
C THR A 66 3.79 2.65 3.36
N ALA A 67 2.84 3.09 4.18
CA ALA A 67 3.05 3.29 5.61
C ALA A 67 3.41 1.97 6.33
N MET A 68 2.78 0.85 5.96
CA MET A 68 3.14 -0.48 6.49
C MET A 68 4.55 -0.89 6.06
N PHE A 69 4.96 -0.67 4.81
CA PHE A 69 6.33 -0.94 4.36
C PHE A 69 7.36 -0.08 5.09
N ILE A 70 7.06 1.21 5.32
CA ILE A 70 7.90 2.08 6.14
C ILE A 70 8.10 1.46 7.54
N ALA A 71 7.02 1.02 8.20
CA ALA A 71 7.11 0.37 9.51
C ALA A 71 7.99 -0.90 9.46
N VAL A 72 7.84 -1.74 8.42
CA VAL A 72 8.64 -2.94 8.19
C VAL A 72 10.13 -2.61 7.98
N MET A 73 10.43 -1.57 7.20
CA MET A 73 11.81 -1.12 6.95
C MET A 73 12.47 -0.58 8.22
N TYR A 74 11.76 0.27 8.98
CA TYR A 74 12.28 0.79 10.25
C TYR A 74 12.53 -0.31 11.28
N ALA A 75 11.71 -1.39 11.29
CA ALA A 75 11.97 -2.55 12.14
C ALA A 75 13.33 -3.18 11.87
N GLY A 76 13.82 -3.15 10.63
CA GLY A 76 15.14 -3.67 10.25
C GLY A 76 16.30 -2.71 10.47
N ALA A 77 16.03 -1.40 10.47
CA ALA A 77 17.06 -0.35 10.52
C ALA A 77 17.46 0.07 11.94
N LEU A 78 16.60 -0.15 12.93
CA LEU A 78 16.81 0.30 14.29
C LEU A 78 17.62 -0.74 15.13
N PRO A 79 18.35 -0.32 16.18
CA PRO A 79 19.21 -1.21 16.98
C PRO A 79 18.45 -2.36 17.63
N LYS A 80 19.01 -3.56 17.56
CA LYS A 80 18.45 -4.76 18.20
C LYS A 80 18.34 -4.53 19.71
N GLY A 81 17.13 -4.77 20.27
CA GLY A 81 16.88 -4.61 21.72
C GLY A 81 15.99 -3.43 22.10
N SER A 82 15.66 -2.55 21.18
CA SER A 82 14.68 -1.49 21.44
C SER A 82 13.28 -2.10 21.76
N LYS A 83 12.66 -1.60 22.85
CA LYS A 83 11.30 -2.04 23.28
C LYS A 83 10.24 -1.83 22.22
N LEU A 84 10.42 -0.88 21.32
CA LEU A 84 9.50 -0.60 20.20
C LEU A 84 9.65 -1.59 19.04
N ILE A 85 10.83 -2.16 18.86
CA ILE A 85 11.16 -2.99 17.70
C ILE A 85 10.86 -4.46 17.94
N ALA A 86 11.07 -4.95 19.16
CA ALA A 86 10.87 -6.35 19.48
C ALA A 86 9.47 -6.89 19.06
N PRO A 87 8.35 -6.20 19.32
CA PRO A 87 7.04 -6.63 18.80
C PRO A 87 6.92 -6.50 17.29
N LEU A 88 7.51 -5.48 16.68
CA LEU A 88 7.44 -5.25 15.24
C LEU A 88 8.21 -6.32 14.45
N MET A 89 9.37 -6.76 14.96
CA MET A 89 10.14 -7.85 14.36
C MET A 89 9.37 -9.18 14.34
N LYS A 90 8.50 -9.41 15.33
CA LYS A 90 7.69 -10.64 15.41
C LYS A 90 6.60 -10.73 14.33
N ILE A 91 6.11 -9.59 13.85
CA ILE A 91 5.01 -9.49 12.87
C ILE A 91 5.48 -8.92 11.52
N ARG A 92 6.79 -8.76 11.35
CA ARG A 92 7.37 -8.13 10.16
C ARG A 92 6.92 -8.81 8.86
N GLY A 93 6.92 -10.15 8.84
CA GLY A 93 6.50 -10.94 7.67
C GLY A 93 5.02 -10.73 7.35
N GLU A 94 4.17 -10.87 8.33
CA GLU A 94 2.72 -10.73 8.20
C GLU A 94 2.34 -9.31 7.78
N LEU A 95 3.00 -8.30 8.36
CA LEU A 95 2.78 -6.91 8.01
C LEU A 95 3.22 -6.61 6.57
N SER A 96 4.35 -7.19 6.13
CA SER A 96 4.87 -7.04 4.77
C SER A 96 3.92 -7.63 3.73
N ILE A 97 3.38 -8.84 3.97
CA ILE A 97 2.42 -9.48 3.08
C ILE A 97 1.12 -8.68 3.01
N THR A 98 0.59 -8.23 4.15
CA THR A 98 -0.60 -7.37 4.20
C THR A 98 -0.38 -6.06 3.41
N ALA A 99 0.78 -5.43 3.58
CA ALA A 99 1.17 -4.23 2.85
C ALA A 99 1.23 -4.47 1.34
N ALA A 100 1.83 -5.58 0.91
CA ALA A 100 1.91 -5.95 -0.51
C ALA A 100 0.52 -6.11 -1.14
N ILE A 101 -0.41 -6.80 -0.46
CA ILE A 101 -1.79 -6.98 -0.92
C ILE A 101 -2.50 -5.62 -1.06
N LEU A 102 -2.34 -4.72 -0.10
CA LEU A 102 -2.96 -3.39 -0.16
C LEU A 102 -2.36 -2.50 -1.26
N VAL A 103 -1.05 -2.62 -1.55
CA VAL A 103 -0.40 -1.87 -2.63
C VAL A 103 -0.81 -2.39 -4.00
N LEU A 104 -1.19 -3.66 -4.14
CA LEU A 104 -1.71 -4.20 -5.40
C LEU A 104 -2.92 -3.42 -5.91
N CYS A 105 -3.83 -2.96 -5.03
CA CYS A 105 -4.95 -2.09 -5.43
C CYS A 105 -4.47 -0.83 -6.15
N HIS A 106 -3.44 -0.17 -5.59
CA HIS A 106 -2.82 1.01 -6.20
C HIS A 106 -2.21 0.68 -7.57
N ASN A 107 -1.46 -0.41 -7.65
CA ASN A 107 -0.82 -0.84 -8.89
C ASN A 107 -1.83 -1.18 -9.99
N PHE A 108 -2.92 -1.85 -9.66
CA PHE A 108 -4.00 -2.12 -10.63
C PHE A 108 -4.73 -0.84 -11.03
N THR A 109 -5.08 0.04 -10.10
CA THR A 109 -5.85 1.25 -10.37
C THR A 109 -5.09 2.22 -11.28
N TYR A 110 -3.83 2.46 -10.99
CA TYR A 110 -3.02 3.43 -11.71
C TYR A 110 -2.10 2.78 -12.75
N GLY A 111 -1.53 1.61 -12.46
CA GLY A 111 -0.61 0.92 -13.33
C GLY A 111 -1.22 0.59 -14.69
N ILE A 112 -2.43 0.02 -14.71
CA ILE A 112 -3.12 -0.30 -15.97
C ILE A 112 -3.31 0.95 -16.83
N THR A 113 -3.68 2.08 -16.22
CA THR A 113 -3.88 3.34 -16.94
C THR A 113 -2.57 3.87 -17.51
N TYR A 114 -1.50 3.89 -16.72
CA TYR A 114 -0.20 4.36 -17.16
C TYR A 114 0.45 3.43 -18.19
N PHE A 115 0.32 2.11 -18.05
CA PHE A 115 0.81 1.17 -19.05
C PHE A 115 0.05 1.29 -20.37
N LYS A 116 -1.28 1.44 -20.33
CA LYS A 116 -2.05 1.72 -21.57
C LYS A 116 -1.59 3.02 -22.24
N MET A 117 -1.40 4.09 -21.47
CA MET A 117 -0.90 5.36 -22.01
C MET A 117 0.51 5.22 -22.59
N LEU A 118 1.39 4.47 -21.96
CA LEU A 118 2.77 4.25 -22.44
C LEU A 118 2.80 3.64 -23.85
N PHE A 119 1.88 2.70 -24.14
CA PHE A 119 1.85 2.02 -25.45
C PHE A 119 0.99 2.72 -26.49
N ILE A 120 -0.05 3.46 -26.09
CA ILE A 120 -1.03 4.06 -27.01
C ILE A 120 -0.73 5.55 -27.28
N LYS A 121 -0.38 6.31 -26.24
CA LYS A 121 -0.15 7.76 -26.31
C LYS A 121 0.96 8.19 -25.34
N PRO A 122 2.22 7.82 -25.60
CA PRO A 122 3.34 8.17 -24.72
C PRO A 122 3.53 9.69 -24.55
N GLU A 123 3.17 10.47 -25.58
CA GLU A 123 3.22 11.95 -25.55
C GLU A 123 2.24 12.57 -24.52
N ALA A 124 1.23 11.85 -24.07
CA ALA A 124 0.30 12.34 -23.06
C ALA A 124 0.85 12.21 -21.63
N LEU A 125 1.97 11.50 -21.45
CA LEU A 125 2.63 11.33 -20.17
C LEU A 125 3.66 12.45 -19.95
N SER A 126 3.68 13.02 -18.75
CA SER A 126 4.79 13.89 -18.35
C SER A 126 6.11 13.09 -18.33
N ALA A 127 7.25 13.77 -18.47
CA ALA A 127 8.55 13.13 -18.43
C ALA A 127 8.76 12.26 -17.19
N THR A 128 8.30 12.72 -16.02
CA THR A 128 8.37 11.97 -14.75
C THR A 128 7.52 10.70 -14.80
N GLN A 129 6.30 10.76 -15.35
CA GLN A 129 5.41 9.62 -15.47
C GLN A 129 5.94 8.59 -16.46
N LEU A 130 6.48 9.05 -17.58
CA LEU A 130 7.11 8.20 -18.59
C LEU A 130 8.30 7.45 -18.00
N THR A 131 9.18 8.14 -17.30
CA THR A 131 10.36 7.55 -16.65
C THR A 131 9.94 6.52 -15.60
N ALA A 132 8.96 6.86 -14.75
CA ALA A 132 8.44 5.95 -13.73
C ALA A 132 7.80 4.71 -14.34
N ALA A 133 7.04 4.84 -15.43
CA ALA A 133 6.42 3.72 -16.14
C ALA A 133 7.46 2.79 -16.76
N ILE A 134 8.49 3.33 -17.38
CA ILE A 134 9.60 2.55 -17.98
C ILE A 134 10.37 1.80 -16.90
N ILE A 135 10.76 2.49 -15.81
CA ILE A 135 11.47 1.85 -14.67
C ILE A 135 10.62 0.74 -14.08
N SER A 136 9.31 0.98 -13.87
CA SER A 136 8.41 -0.03 -13.33
C SER A 136 8.29 -1.25 -14.25
N LEU A 137 8.23 -1.04 -15.56
CA LEU A 137 8.18 -2.12 -16.53
C LEU A 137 9.46 -2.96 -16.50
N VAL A 138 10.62 -2.31 -16.46
CA VAL A 138 11.92 -2.99 -16.37
C VAL A 138 12.01 -3.82 -15.08
N LEU A 139 11.58 -3.27 -13.93
CA LEU A 139 11.59 -3.97 -12.64
C LEU A 139 10.62 -5.17 -12.58
N ILE A 140 9.56 -5.18 -13.41
CA ILE A 140 8.64 -6.32 -13.49
C ILE A 140 9.25 -7.47 -14.32
N ILE A 141 10.12 -7.14 -15.29
CA ILE A 141 10.72 -8.14 -16.20
C ILE A 141 11.97 -8.80 -15.61
N ILE A 142 12.68 -8.12 -14.71
CA ILE A 142 13.88 -8.63 -14.02
C ILE A 142 13.48 -9.44 -12.78
#